data_39fb439b7d40abe87e323fcfbe41b59d
#
_entry.id   39fb439b7d40abe87e323fcfbe41b59d
#
_cell.length_a   1.000
_cell.length_b   1.000
_cell.length_c   1.000
_cell.angle_alpha   90.00
_cell.angle_beta   90.00
_cell.angle_gamma   90.00
#
_symmetry.space_group_name_H-M   'P 1'
#
loop_
_entity.id
_entity.type
_entity.pdbx_description
1 polymer ?
#
loop_
_entity_poly.entity_id
_entity_poly.type
_entity_poly.pdbx_seq_one_letter_code
_entity_poly.pdbx_strand_id
1 'polypeptide(L)'
;KEQKTIDSLSYKTIHINPKAVVDEVNLFTEKLSKNGYLSSKVIQERKANDSTFVFEFSLGQKIDFIQINTQKASFLRENKLVEKDTITIAFSETESFMNQLLHQLEVRGFSTSGVKLTNFSTDKNILKADLTENITAARHLDDIVVLGYELFPKGHKKQLKKRYRKKVFNKQILSELYDDVQKFVFVNQIKAPEILFTKDSTKVFLYLEKSKANNFDGFVGFSTDENDKMVFMGYADLVLNNLLNSGEQFKLYWKSDGQEQQTFDFMTELPYLFETPFALRGNLNIFKQDSTFQNTRTNIELGYYFNYNTRAYLGYSSMESNDIQNTNSLSLNDFENKFYTLSLEYFYPNRTDFLFPEKIRANIKSGTGNRVSNFDNNRQFFVSTEAFNNFYLNQKNIIHLKFQGYYLESDSYIISELYRFGGINSIRGFTENSLQANLFSGIMAEYRYVLAQTLYVHSITDFGYFQDQASGFNNRLLGLGFGLGLYTNGGLFNLVYANGSTDGQEIKLSNSIVHISFKASF
;
A
#
# COMPACT_ATOMS: atom_id res chain seq x y z
N LYS A 1 -18.02 -36.41 39.32
CA LYS A 1 -17.95 -34.93 39.20
C LYS A 1 -16.65 -34.53 38.47
N GLU A 2 -15.51 -35.12 38.85
CA GLU A 2 -14.20 -34.87 38.24
C GLU A 2 -14.16 -35.29 36.76
N GLN A 3 -14.71 -36.44 36.40
CA GLN A 3 -14.79 -36.89 35.01
C GLN A 3 -15.50 -35.86 34.08
N LYS A 4 -16.63 -35.27 34.54
CA LYS A 4 -17.34 -34.24 33.77
C LYS A 4 -16.48 -32.97 33.53
N THR A 5 -15.62 -32.64 34.48
CA THR A 5 -14.69 -31.50 34.34
C THR A 5 -13.60 -31.83 33.34
N ILE A 6 -13.03 -33.03 33.38
CA ILE A 6 -12.04 -33.49 32.41
C ILE A 6 -12.63 -33.48 30.99
N ASP A 7 -13.84 -34.02 30.83
CA ASP A 7 -14.53 -34.10 29.53
C ASP A 7 -14.94 -32.72 28.97
N SER A 8 -15.09 -31.72 29.87
CA SER A 8 -15.41 -30.33 29.44
C SER A 8 -14.20 -29.56 28.88
N LEU A 9 -12.99 -30.04 29.18
CA LEU A 9 -11.75 -29.44 28.66
C LEU A 9 -11.31 -30.22 27.44
N SER A 10 -11.31 -29.54 26.28
CA SER A 10 -10.92 -30.17 25.00
C SER A 10 -9.48 -30.70 25.05
N TYR A 11 -9.29 -31.97 24.70
CA TYR A 11 -7.99 -32.59 24.48
C TYR A 11 -8.04 -33.56 23.30
N LYS A 12 -6.87 -33.83 22.72
CA LYS A 12 -6.77 -34.77 21.60
C LYS A 12 -6.64 -36.18 22.12
N THR A 13 -7.40 -37.11 21.54
CA THR A 13 -7.39 -38.53 21.91
C THR A 13 -6.60 -39.42 20.96
N ILE A 14 -6.22 -38.88 19.76
CA ILE A 14 -5.48 -39.62 18.73
C ILE A 14 -4.17 -38.90 18.45
N HIS A 15 -3.06 -39.60 18.55
CA HIS A 15 -1.71 -39.08 18.39
C HIS A 15 -0.87 -39.95 17.47
N ILE A 16 0.12 -39.37 16.83
CA ILE A 16 1.00 -40.04 15.84
C ILE A 16 2.09 -40.91 16.48
N ASN A 17 2.43 -40.64 17.73
CA ASN A 17 3.48 -41.36 18.46
C ASN A 17 3.32 -41.17 19.98
N PRO A 18 3.99 -42.03 20.82
CA PRO A 18 3.93 -41.93 22.28
C PRO A 18 4.41 -40.59 22.87
N LYS A 19 5.38 -39.91 22.24
CA LYS A 19 5.85 -38.59 22.66
C LYS A 19 4.73 -37.56 22.59
N ALA A 20 3.97 -37.55 21.50
CA ALA A 20 2.84 -36.64 21.31
C ALA A 20 1.71 -36.88 22.34
N VAL A 21 1.57 -38.11 22.87
CA VAL A 21 0.66 -38.41 23.98
C VAL A 21 1.13 -37.72 25.26
N VAL A 22 2.41 -37.83 25.62
CA VAL A 22 2.97 -37.17 26.80
C VAL A 22 2.89 -35.66 26.70
N ASP A 23 3.18 -35.10 25.49
CA ASP A 23 3.06 -33.66 25.25
C ASP A 23 1.60 -33.18 25.44
N GLU A 24 0.59 -33.96 25.02
CA GLU A 24 -0.83 -33.63 25.25
C GLU A 24 -1.20 -33.70 26.73
N VAL A 25 -0.68 -34.69 27.48
CA VAL A 25 -0.90 -34.81 28.94
C VAL A 25 -0.36 -33.58 29.67
N ASN A 26 0.84 -33.10 29.27
CA ASN A 26 1.43 -31.89 29.84
C ASN A 26 0.57 -30.65 29.51
N LEU A 27 0.16 -30.50 28.24
CA LEU A 27 -0.75 -29.43 27.82
C LEU A 27 -2.09 -29.48 28.56
N PHE A 28 -2.63 -30.65 28.79
CA PHE A 28 -3.87 -30.82 29.56
C PHE A 28 -3.69 -30.44 31.03
N THR A 29 -2.56 -30.79 31.65
CA THR A 29 -2.22 -30.37 33.01
C THR A 29 -2.11 -28.83 33.10
N GLU A 30 -1.51 -28.18 32.14
CA GLU A 30 -1.49 -26.71 32.03
C GLU A 30 -2.90 -26.12 31.90
N LYS A 31 -3.77 -26.72 31.09
CA LYS A 31 -5.18 -26.30 30.97
C LYS A 31 -5.93 -26.44 32.28
N LEU A 32 -5.72 -27.54 33.02
CA LEU A 32 -6.29 -27.74 34.36
C LEU A 32 -5.82 -26.63 35.31
N SER A 33 -4.53 -26.35 35.34
CA SER A 33 -3.95 -25.28 36.17
C SER A 33 -4.54 -23.93 35.85
N LYS A 34 -4.67 -23.57 34.57
CA LYS A 34 -5.30 -22.31 34.11
C LYS A 34 -6.78 -22.21 34.49
N ASN A 35 -7.47 -23.34 34.67
CA ASN A 35 -8.86 -23.40 35.13
C ASN A 35 -9.02 -23.49 36.65
N GLY A 36 -7.92 -23.30 37.39
CA GLY A 36 -7.93 -23.24 38.86
C GLY A 36 -7.60 -24.55 39.58
N TYR A 37 -7.29 -25.62 38.87
CA TYR A 37 -6.88 -26.89 39.47
C TYR A 37 -5.36 -26.95 39.68
N LEU A 38 -4.83 -26.06 40.53
CA LEU A 38 -3.39 -25.91 40.74
C LEU A 38 -2.71 -27.15 41.37
N SER A 39 -3.45 -27.97 42.06
CA SER A 39 -2.97 -29.20 42.69
C SER A 39 -3.21 -30.44 41.84
N SER A 40 -3.66 -30.26 40.60
CA SER A 40 -3.88 -31.37 39.68
C SER A 40 -2.59 -32.13 39.38
N LYS A 41 -2.67 -33.43 39.37
CA LYS A 41 -1.53 -34.31 39.05
C LYS A 41 -2.01 -35.61 38.42
N VAL A 42 -1.17 -36.20 37.61
CA VAL A 42 -1.35 -37.57 37.12
C VAL A 42 -1.00 -38.49 38.25
N ILE A 43 -1.96 -39.33 38.70
CA ILE A 43 -1.77 -40.31 39.78
C ILE A 43 -1.42 -41.69 39.24
N GLN A 44 -1.88 -42.01 38.03
CA GLN A 44 -1.58 -43.27 37.38
C GLN A 44 -1.44 -43.10 35.87
N GLU A 45 -0.41 -43.75 35.34
CA GLU A 45 -0.21 -43.94 33.90
C GLU A 45 -0.21 -45.45 33.64
N ARG A 46 -0.99 -45.88 32.67
CA ARG A 46 -1.09 -47.29 32.29
C ARG A 46 -1.14 -47.42 30.76
N LYS A 47 -0.28 -48.26 30.23
CA LYS A 47 -0.36 -48.73 28.85
C LYS A 47 -1.39 -49.88 28.82
N ALA A 48 -2.56 -49.63 28.22
CA ALA A 48 -3.64 -50.63 28.14
C ALA A 48 -3.36 -51.66 27.04
N ASN A 49 -2.72 -51.23 25.93
CA ASN A 49 -2.20 -52.08 24.85
C ASN A 49 -1.11 -51.31 24.10
N ASP A 50 -0.61 -51.84 22.97
CA ASP A 50 0.50 -51.23 22.23
C ASP A 50 0.20 -49.86 21.63
N SER A 51 -1.07 -49.49 21.48
CA SER A 51 -1.53 -48.22 20.88
C SER A 51 -2.37 -47.36 21.84
N THR A 52 -2.63 -47.81 23.11
CA THR A 52 -3.55 -47.12 24.01
C THR A 52 -2.90 -46.83 25.34
N PHE A 53 -2.86 -45.57 25.74
CA PHE A 53 -2.41 -45.09 27.03
C PHE A 53 -3.60 -44.53 27.80
N VAL A 54 -3.67 -44.83 29.11
CA VAL A 54 -4.70 -44.32 30.01
C VAL A 54 -4.02 -43.57 31.15
N PHE A 55 -4.44 -42.33 31.36
CA PHE A 55 -3.95 -41.47 32.42
C PHE A 55 -5.07 -41.17 33.39
N GLU A 56 -4.80 -41.31 34.67
CA GLU A 56 -5.72 -40.98 35.75
C GLU A 56 -5.25 -39.71 36.44
N PHE A 57 -6.14 -38.74 36.57
CA PHE A 57 -5.86 -37.43 37.17
C PHE A 57 -6.56 -37.31 38.53
N SER A 58 -5.85 -36.76 39.50
CA SER A 58 -6.45 -36.15 40.67
C SER A 58 -6.51 -34.65 40.47
N LEU A 59 -7.70 -34.06 40.48
CA LEU A 59 -7.87 -32.63 40.19
C LEU A 59 -7.51 -31.75 41.40
N GLY A 60 -7.74 -32.28 42.62
CA GLY A 60 -7.59 -31.49 43.84
C GLY A 60 -8.66 -30.42 44.02
N GLN A 61 -8.40 -29.47 44.91
CA GLN A 61 -9.33 -28.35 45.15
C GLN A 61 -9.28 -27.33 44.04
N LYS A 62 -10.45 -26.90 43.56
CA LYS A 62 -10.56 -25.85 42.57
C LYS A 62 -10.45 -24.46 43.20
N ILE A 63 -9.62 -23.62 42.65
CA ILE A 63 -9.56 -22.19 42.93
C ILE A 63 -10.50 -21.49 41.92
N ASP A 64 -11.54 -20.81 42.42
CA ASP A 64 -12.50 -20.11 41.60
C ASP A 64 -12.10 -18.64 41.40
N PHE A 65 -11.51 -18.00 42.42
CA PHE A 65 -11.15 -16.59 42.41
C PHE A 65 -9.72 -16.38 42.88
N ILE A 66 -9.11 -15.31 42.38
CA ILE A 66 -7.86 -14.77 42.92
C ILE A 66 -8.12 -13.38 43.50
N GLN A 67 -7.63 -13.17 44.73
CA GLN A 67 -7.62 -11.88 45.41
C GLN A 67 -6.21 -11.30 45.37
N ILE A 68 -6.01 -10.24 44.64
CA ILE A 68 -4.72 -9.60 44.36
C ILE A 68 -4.61 -8.34 45.22
N ASN A 69 -3.67 -8.31 46.15
CA ASN A 69 -3.32 -7.11 46.90
C ASN A 69 -2.33 -6.27 46.08
N THR A 70 -2.67 -5.02 45.86
CA THR A 70 -1.92 -4.08 44.97
C THR A 70 -1.10 -3.05 45.74
N GLN A 71 -1.12 -3.08 47.08
CA GLN A 71 -0.44 -2.08 47.94
C GLN A 71 1.07 -2.01 47.68
N LYS A 72 1.70 -3.12 47.29
CA LYS A 72 3.13 -3.18 46.94
C LYS A 72 3.47 -2.73 45.53
N ALA A 73 2.46 -2.42 44.71
CA ALA A 73 2.60 -1.94 43.35
C ALA A 73 2.36 -0.43 43.30
N SER A 74 3.21 0.36 43.94
CA SER A 74 3.07 1.80 44.12
C SER A 74 3.03 2.54 42.80
N PHE A 75 3.93 2.23 41.88
CA PHE A 75 3.99 2.86 40.53
C PHE A 75 2.73 2.63 39.71
N LEU A 76 2.19 1.39 39.72
CA LEU A 76 0.95 1.07 39.00
C LEU A 76 -0.24 1.86 39.56
N ARG A 77 -0.28 2.07 40.87
CA ARG A 77 -1.33 2.83 41.55
C ARG A 77 -1.20 4.34 41.25
N GLU A 78 -0.03 4.92 41.43
CA GLU A 78 0.25 6.33 41.15
C GLU A 78 -0.08 6.72 39.70
N ASN A 79 0.17 5.79 38.79
CA ASN A 79 -0.12 5.96 37.36
C ASN A 79 -1.53 5.52 36.94
N LYS A 80 -2.43 5.23 37.91
CA LYS A 80 -3.83 4.81 37.70
C LYS A 80 -3.99 3.59 36.79
N LEU A 81 -3.01 2.68 36.79
CA LEU A 81 -3.09 1.40 36.11
C LEU A 81 -3.86 0.38 36.95
N VAL A 82 -3.84 0.59 38.26
CA VAL A 82 -4.60 -0.15 39.28
C VAL A 82 -5.18 0.87 40.27
N GLU A 83 -6.50 0.86 40.47
CA GLU A 83 -7.17 1.84 41.33
C GLU A 83 -7.48 1.32 42.74
N LYS A 84 -7.76 0.03 42.87
CA LYS A 84 -8.22 -0.59 44.13
C LYS A 84 -7.04 -1.21 44.86
N ASP A 85 -7.05 -1.14 46.19
CA ASP A 85 -6.06 -1.80 47.07
C ASP A 85 -6.11 -3.33 46.99
N THR A 86 -7.27 -3.86 46.64
CA THR A 86 -7.49 -5.29 46.46
C THR A 86 -8.44 -5.52 45.29
N ILE A 87 -8.03 -6.41 44.41
CA ILE A 87 -8.79 -6.79 43.21
C ILE A 87 -9.13 -8.26 43.33
N THR A 88 -10.40 -8.61 43.15
CA THR A 88 -10.87 -9.98 43.07
C THR A 88 -11.41 -10.26 41.69
N ILE A 89 -10.81 -11.23 40.98
CA ILE A 89 -11.19 -11.67 39.65
C ILE A 89 -11.33 -13.19 39.60
N ALA A 90 -12.00 -13.71 38.57
CA ALA A 90 -12.01 -15.15 38.33
C ALA A 90 -10.57 -15.64 38.10
N PHE A 91 -10.22 -16.79 38.65
CA PHE A 91 -8.85 -17.31 38.53
C PHE A 91 -8.43 -17.48 37.07
N SER A 92 -9.35 -17.89 36.18
CA SER A 92 -9.12 -18.04 34.74
C SER A 92 -8.79 -16.72 34.02
N GLU A 93 -9.10 -15.58 34.63
CA GLU A 93 -8.82 -14.24 34.07
C GLU A 93 -7.46 -13.67 34.51
N THR A 94 -6.76 -14.35 35.40
CA THR A 94 -5.49 -13.87 35.98
C THR A 94 -4.44 -13.57 34.92
N GLU A 95 -4.25 -14.48 33.97
CA GLU A 95 -3.29 -14.32 32.87
C GLU A 95 -3.65 -13.10 31.98
N SER A 96 -4.93 -12.94 31.65
CA SER A 96 -5.43 -11.82 30.88
C SER A 96 -5.22 -10.48 31.60
N PHE A 97 -5.51 -10.44 32.90
CA PHE A 97 -5.29 -9.25 33.75
C PHE A 97 -3.81 -8.85 33.79
N MET A 98 -2.92 -9.82 34.04
CA MET A 98 -1.48 -9.56 34.09
C MET A 98 -0.94 -9.10 32.73
N ASN A 99 -1.40 -9.70 31.63
CA ASN A 99 -1.03 -9.29 30.26
C ASN A 99 -1.56 -7.89 29.94
N GLN A 100 -2.74 -7.52 30.41
CA GLN A 100 -3.28 -6.17 30.24
C GLN A 100 -2.42 -5.11 30.96
N LEU A 101 -1.97 -5.39 32.18
CA LEU A 101 -1.05 -4.50 32.92
C LEU A 101 0.29 -4.35 32.18
N LEU A 102 0.86 -5.45 31.71
CA LEU A 102 2.11 -5.43 30.93
C LEU A 102 1.95 -4.64 29.63
N HIS A 103 0.82 -4.81 28.93
CA HIS A 103 0.53 -4.05 27.72
C HIS A 103 0.39 -2.55 28.00
N GLN A 104 -0.28 -2.17 29.08
CA GLN A 104 -0.41 -0.76 29.47
C GLN A 104 0.95 -0.12 29.84
N LEU A 105 1.84 -0.87 30.51
CA LEU A 105 3.22 -0.46 30.77
C LEU A 105 4.01 -0.30 29.47
N GLU A 106 3.90 -1.26 28.58
CA GLU A 106 4.59 -1.29 27.27
C GLU A 106 4.18 -0.10 26.40
N VAL A 107 2.88 0.21 26.28
CA VAL A 107 2.37 1.36 25.53
C VAL A 107 2.95 2.68 26.07
N ARG A 108 3.18 2.78 27.37
CA ARG A 108 3.79 3.97 28.02
C ARG A 108 5.32 4.00 27.94
N GLY A 109 5.95 3.02 27.27
CA GLY A 109 7.40 2.95 27.07
C GLY A 109 8.15 2.14 28.13
N PHE A 110 7.49 1.55 29.10
CA PHE A 110 8.10 0.70 30.11
C PHE A 110 8.30 -0.75 29.60
N SER A 111 8.82 -0.89 28.39
CA SER A 111 8.90 -2.14 27.63
C SER A 111 9.79 -3.21 28.26
N THR A 112 10.67 -2.84 29.19
CA THR A 112 11.55 -3.76 29.93
C THR A 112 11.11 -3.97 31.39
N SER A 113 9.96 -3.40 31.78
CA SER A 113 9.35 -3.57 33.09
C SER A 113 8.58 -4.87 33.20
N GLY A 114 8.41 -5.36 34.41
CA GLY A 114 7.70 -6.58 34.67
C GLY A 114 6.78 -6.47 35.88
N VAL A 115 5.73 -7.27 35.89
CA VAL A 115 4.84 -7.47 37.04
C VAL A 115 4.76 -8.95 37.36
N LYS A 116 4.64 -9.28 38.64
CA LYS A 116 4.51 -10.66 39.10
C LYS A 116 3.62 -10.74 40.32
N LEU A 117 3.00 -11.89 40.50
CA LEU A 117 2.29 -12.24 41.70
C LEU A 117 3.25 -12.99 42.64
N THR A 118 3.19 -12.65 43.92
CA THR A 118 4.05 -13.22 44.97
C THR A 118 3.23 -13.51 46.24
N ASN A 119 3.82 -14.17 47.23
CA ASN A 119 3.22 -14.41 48.53
C ASN A 119 1.86 -15.12 48.45
N PHE A 120 1.81 -16.22 47.71
CA PHE A 120 0.59 -17.00 47.54
C PHE A 120 0.13 -17.66 48.85
N SER A 121 -1.17 -17.51 49.15
CA SER A 121 -1.85 -18.24 50.21
C SER A 121 -3.25 -18.62 49.75
N THR A 122 -3.77 -19.72 50.22
CA THR A 122 -5.09 -20.23 49.82
C THR A 122 -6.04 -20.17 51.02
N ASP A 123 -7.23 -19.62 50.77
CA ASP A 123 -8.32 -19.57 51.73
C ASP A 123 -9.58 -20.14 51.03
N LYS A 124 -9.89 -21.40 51.32
CA LYS A 124 -10.93 -22.20 50.63
C LYS A 124 -10.67 -22.18 49.11
N ASN A 125 -11.62 -21.65 48.33
CA ASN A 125 -11.54 -21.58 46.87
C ASN A 125 -10.97 -20.25 46.36
N ILE A 126 -10.36 -19.42 47.21
CA ILE A 126 -9.75 -18.14 46.86
C ILE A 126 -8.24 -18.24 47.05
N LEU A 127 -7.51 -17.92 45.98
CA LEU A 127 -6.06 -17.73 46.03
C LEU A 127 -5.78 -16.26 46.35
N LYS A 128 -4.99 -15.97 47.37
CA LYS A 128 -4.53 -14.63 47.74
C LYS A 128 -3.10 -14.45 47.24
N ALA A 129 -2.78 -13.31 46.67
CA ALA A 129 -1.44 -12.98 46.20
C ALA A 129 -1.16 -11.46 46.29
N ASP A 130 0.10 -11.09 46.41
CA ASP A 130 0.56 -9.71 46.31
C ASP A 130 1.02 -9.43 44.90
N LEU A 131 0.55 -8.32 44.30
CA LEU A 131 1.09 -7.79 43.06
C LEU A 131 2.39 -7.01 43.35
N THR A 132 3.47 -7.43 42.74
CA THR A 132 4.77 -6.76 42.83
C THR A 132 5.22 -6.35 41.44
N GLU A 133 5.94 -5.24 41.38
CA GLU A 133 6.40 -4.62 40.12
C GLU A 133 7.92 -4.46 40.12
N ASN A 134 8.50 -4.57 38.94
CA ASN A 134 9.89 -4.22 38.67
C ASN A 134 9.89 -3.19 37.52
N ILE A 135 9.84 -1.92 37.88
CA ILE A 135 9.72 -0.84 36.91
C ILE A 135 11.11 -0.35 36.53
N THR A 136 11.36 -0.34 35.22
CA THR A 136 12.56 0.24 34.62
C THR A 136 12.24 1.63 34.07
N ALA A 137 13.26 2.37 33.64
CA ALA A 137 13.05 3.68 33.00
C ALA A 137 12.23 3.56 31.69
N ALA A 138 11.38 4.53 31.43
CA ALA A 138 10.67 4.63 30.16
C ALA A 138 11.68 4.73 29.00
N ARG A 139 11.46 3.95 27.96
CA ARG A 139 12.32 3.85 26.80
C ARG A 139 11.83 4.73 25.66
N HIS A 140 12.76 5.36 24.97
CA HIS A 140 12.53 6.08 23.74
C HIS A 140 13.39 5.46 22.64
N LEU A 141 12.97 5.58 21.39
CA LEU A 141 13.80 5.15 20.27
C LEU A 141 14.89 6.20 20.00
N ASP A 142 16.15 5.84 20.21
CA ASP A 142 17.27 6.76 20.11
C ASP A 142 17.95 6.69 18.75
N ASP A 143 18.08 5.50 18.17
CA ASP A 143 18.72 5.32 16.87
C ASP A 143 18.14 4.17 16.06
N ILE A 144 18.27 4.30 14.72
CA ILE A 144 17.91 3.29 13.72
C ILE A 144 19.18 2.97 12.93
N VAL A 145 19.59 1.72 12.95
CA VAL A 145 20.76 1.21 12.25
C VAL A 145 20.30 0.34 11.08
N VAL A 146 20.72 0.69 9.86
CA VAL A 146 20.48 -0.10 8.66
C VAL A 146 21.67 -1.03 8.44
N LEU A 147 21.41 -2.33 8.30
CA LEU A 147 22.37 -3.39 8.02
C LEU A 147 22.00 -4.13 6.73
N GLY A 148 22.99 -4.64 6.00
CA GLY A 148 22.82 -5.41 4.77
C GLY A 148 22.70 -4.56 3.49
N TYR A 149 22.26 -3.30 3.58
CA TYR A 149 22.17 -2.39 2.44
C TYR A 149 23.11 -1.17 2.66
N GLU A 150 24.38 -1.32 2.31
CA GLU A 150 25.40 -0.29 2.54
C GLU A 150 25.09 1.04 1.83
N LEU A 151 24.58 0.96 0.59
CA LEU A 151 24.23 2.12 -0.24
C LEU A 151 22.80 2.61 -0.01
N PHE A 152 22.19 2.30 1.15
CA PHE A 152 20.86 2.80 1.48
C PHE A 152 20.83 4.35 1.47
N PRO A 153 19.84 4.98 0.76
CA PRO A 153 19.82 6.43 0.54
C PRO A 153 19.88 7.24 1.83
N LYS A 154 20.86 8.12 1.93
CA LYS A 154 21.12 8.94 3.14
C LYS A 154 19.91 9.80 3.52
N GLY A 155 19.24 10.41 2.54
CA GLY A 155 18.06 11.23 2.77
C GLY A 155 16.93 10.41 3.42
N HIS A 156 16.62 9.24 2.90
CA HIS A 156 15.61 8.34 3.47
C HIS A 156 15.97 7.90 4.90
N LYS A 157 17.23 7.52 5.13
CA LYS A 157 17.73 7.15 6.46
C LYS A 157 17.57 8.29 7.47
N LYS A 158 17.92 9.52 7.08
CA LYS A 158 17.82 10.69 7.96
C LYS A 158 16.37 11.05 8.28
N GLN A 159 15.47 11.03 7.27
CA GLN A 159 14.06 11.32 7.50
C GLN A 159 13.38 10.23 8.35
N LEU A 160 13.74 8.95 8.13
CA LEU A 160 13.28 7.85 8.97
C LEU A 160 13.72 8.04 10.43
N LYS A 161 15.01 8.31 10.67
CA LYS A 161 15.52 8.64 12.00
C LYS A 161 14.80 9.83 12.62
N LYS A 162 14.62 10.93 11.87
CA LYS A 162 13.94 12.14 12.36
C LYS A 162 12.50 11.86 12.80
N ARG A 163 11.78 10.99 12.06
CA ARG A 163 10.38 10.64 12.32
C ARG A 163 10.19 9.83 13.61
N TYR A 164 11.12 8.93 13.91
CA TYR A 164 10.98 7.96 15.01
C TYR A 164 11.84 8.32 16.24
N ARG A 165 12.90 9.10 16.10
CA ARG A 165 13.77 9.47 17.21
C ARG A 165 12.99 10.18 18.31
N LYS A 166 13.24 9.80 19.57
CA LYS A 166 12.58 10.30 20.78
C LYS A 166 11.11 9.94 20.93
N LYS A 167 10.52 9.15 20.02
CA LYS A 167 9.21 8.56 20.28
C LYS A 167 9.31 7.55 21.41
N VAL A 168 8.27 7.48 22.24
CA VAL A 168 8.14 6.43 23.27
C VAL A 168 8.24 5.07 22.60
N PHE A 169 9.19 4.25 23.03
CA PHE A 169 9.44 2.94 22.43
C PHE A 169 8.41 1.91 22.92
N ASN A 170 7.68 1.32 21.98
CA ASN A 170 6.73 0.24 22.20
C ASN A 170 6.60 -0.62 20.92
N LYS A 171 5.85 -1.74 21.02
CA LYS A 171 5.62 -2.64 19.89
C LYS A 171 4.91 -1.96 18.71
N GLN A 172 4.01 -1.01 18.98
CA GLN A 172 3.31 -0.27 17.96
C GLN A 172 4.29 0.57 17.14
N ILE A 173 5.19 1.32 17.78
CA ILE A 173 6.21 2.13 17.09
C ILE A 173 7.16 1.26 16.28
N LEU A 174 7.50 0.07 16.77
CA LEU A 174 8.31 -0.89 16.03
C LEU A 174 7.58 -1.41 14.78
N SER A 175 6.29 -1.72 14.89
CA SER A 175 5.45 -2.12 13.76
C SER A 175 5.29 -1.00 12.74
N GLU A 176 5.02 0.24 13.20
CA GLU A 176 4.94 1.42 12.33
C GLU A 176 6.25 1.66 11.56
N LEU A 177 7.40 1.51 12.22
CA LEU A 177 8.71 1.62 11.59
C LEU A 177 8.93 0.52 10.54
N TYR A 178 8.56 -0.72 10.86
CA TYR A 178 8.63 -1.84 9.93
C TYR A 178 7.77 -1.59 8.69
N ASP A 179 6.52 -1.14 8.87
CA ASP A 179 5.58 -0.83 7.80
C ASP A 179 6.05 0.37 6.95
N ASP A 180 6.61 1.41 7.58
CA ASP A 180 7.13 2.57 6.85
C ASP A 180 8.33 2.20 5.95
N VAL A 181 9.19 1.29 6.40
CA VAL A 181 10.31 0.81 5.58
C VAL A 181 9.83 -0.04 4.41
N GLN A 182 8.77 -0.82 4.59
CA GLN A 182 8.15 -1.60 3.50
C GLN A 182 7.56 -0.73 2.38
N LYS A 183 7.27 0.54 2.64
CA LYS A 183 6.76 1.47 1.61
C LYS A 183 7.85 1.88 0.61
N PHE A 184 9.13 1.77 0.94
CA PHE A 184 10.23 2.09 0.02
C PHE A 184 10.32 1.04 -1.09
N VAL A 185 9.98 1.41 -2.33
CA VAL A 185 9.89 0.49 -3.48
C VAL A 185 11.22 -0.24 -3.78
N PHE A 186 12.36 0.37 -3.44
CA PHE A 186 13.70 -0.15 -3.72
C PHE A 186 14.31 -0.96 -2.56
N VAL A 187 13.50 -1.37 -1.55
CA VAL A 187 13.97 -2.06 -0.34
C VAL A 187 13.19 -3.34 -0.10
N ASN A 188 13.89 -4.42 0.24
CA ASN A 188 13.32 -5.60 0.90
C ASN A 188 13.81 -5.68 2.34
N GLN A 189 12.94 -6.09 3.25
CA GLN A 189 13.31 -6.42 4.62
C GLN A 189 13.61 -7.93 4.71
N ILE A 190 14.86 -8.28 5.05
CA ILE A 190 15.34 -9.68 5.10
C ILE A 190 14.70 -10.41 6.30
N LYS A 191 14.55 -9.71 7.42
CA LYS A 191 13.92 -10.23 8.65
C LYS A 191 13.30 -9.11 9.48
N ALA A 192 12.53 -9.49 10.49
CA ALA A 192 11.97 -8.55 11.46
C ALA A 192 13.08 -7.71 12.13
N PRO A 193 12.81 -6.44 12.49
CA PRO A 193 13.76 -5.60 13.19
C PRO A 193 14.18 -6.18 14.53
N GLU A 194 15.46 -6.05 14.86
CA GLU A 194 16.00 -6.42 16.18
C GLU A 194 16.19 -5.18 17.05
N ILE A 195 16.06 -5.37 18.36
CA ILE A 195 16.13 -4.29 19.34
C ILE A 195 17.32 -4.52 20.25
N LEU A 196 18.13 -3.49 20.44
CA LEU A 196 19.18 -3.47 21.44
C LEU A 196 18.83 -2.45 22.54
N PHE A 197 18.54 -2.94 23.71
CA PHE A 197 18.46 -2.13 24.92
C PHE A 197 19.82 -2.04 25.59
N THR A 198 20.41 -0.84 25.62
CA THR A 198 21.58 -0.55 26.46
C THR A 198 21.11 0.15 27.75
N LYS A 199 22.03 0.46 28.66
CA LYS A 199 21.68 1.17 29.90
C LYS A 199 20.91 2.47 29.61
N ASP A 200 21.36 3.25 28.61
CA ASP A 200 20.88 4.62 28.35
C ASP A 200 20.27 4.84 26.96
N SER A 201 20.17 3.80 26.12
CA SER A 201 19.63 3.93 24.77
C SER A 201 18.90 2.68 24.29
N THR A 202 17.97 2.92 23.34
CA THR A 202 17.26 1.89 22.59
C THR A 202 17.56 2.06 21.12
N LYS A 203 18.18 1.06 20.51
CA LYS A 203 18.51 1.04 19.07
C LYS A 203 17.72 -0.04 18.38
N VAL A 204 17.20 0.29 17.17
CA VAL A 204 16.53 -0.67 16.30
C VAL A 204 17.42 -0.96 15.10
N PHE A 205 17.67 -2.23 14.84
CA PHE A 205 18.43 -2.71 13.69
C PHE A 205 17.46 -3.18 12.60
N LEU A 206 17.52 -2.54 11.44
CA LEU A 206 16.79 -2.90 10.25
C LEU A 206 17.70 -3.70 9.32
N TYR A 207 17.29 -4.89 8.95
CA TYR A 207 18.02 -5.76 8.03
C TYR A 207 17.41 -5.64 6.65
N LEU A 208 18.08 -4.88 5.79
CA LEU A 208 17.58 -4.47 4.49
C LEU A 208 18.49 -4.94 3.36
N GLU A 209 17.89 -5.18 2.20
CA GLU A 209 18.58 -5.39 0.93
C GLU A 209 17.95 -4.56 -0.18
N LYS A 210 18.68 -4.33 -1.27
CA LYS A 210 18.14 -3.66 -2.47
C LYS A 210 17.14 -4.61 -3.14
N SER A 211 15.92 -4.11 -3.39
CA SER A 211 14.91 -4.88 -4.13
C SER A 211 15.01 -4.65 -5.63
N LYS A 212 14.47 -5.58 -6.40
CA LYS A 212 14.19 -5.40 -7.83
C LYS A 212 13.03 -4.43 -7.99
N ALA A 213 13.34 -3.16 -8.19
CA ALA A 213 12.36 -2.08 -8.22
C ALA A 213 12.24 -1.40 -9.59
N ASN A 214 13.05 -1.81 -10.54
CA ASN A 214 13.00 -1.31 -11.91
C ASN A 214 11.97 -2.12 -12.70
N ASN A 215 11.24 -1.43 -13.56
CA ASN A 215 10.24 -2.07 -14.41
C ASN A 215 10.44 -1.62 -15.85
N PHE A 216 10.24 -2.54 -16.76
CA PHE A 216 10.13 -2.27 -18.18
C PHE A 216 8.89 -2.98 -18.72
N ASP A 217 8.10 -2.24 -19.48
CA ASP A 217 6.96 -2.75 -20.24
C ASP A 217 7.06 -2.19 -21.65
N GLY A 218 6.88 -3.02 -22.68
CA GLY A 218 6.88 -2.51 -24.02
C GLY A 218 7.23 -3.51 -25.11
N PHE A 219 6.98 -3.06 -26.32
CA PHE A 219 7.47 -3.67 -27.55
C PHE A 219 7.72 -2.58 -28.59
N VAL A 220 8.65 -2.83 -29.51
CA VAL A 220 8.96 -1.95 -30.64
C VAL A 220 8.98 -2.79 -31.90
N GLY A 221 8.17 -2.39 -32.87
CA GLY A 221 8.16 -2.90 -34.22
C GLY A 221 8.56 -1.81 -35.23
N PHE A 222 8.78 -2.18 -36.44
CA PHE A 222 9.01 -1.24 -37.54
C PHE A 222 8.25 -1.70 -38.79
N SER A 223 7.80 -0.75 -39.58
CA SER A 223 7.21 -0.94 -40.91
C SER A 223 7.72 0.13 -41.85
N THR A 224 7.34 0.04 -43.10
CA THR A 224 7.64 1.09 -44.11
C THR A 224 6.35 1.82 -44.43
N ASP A 225 6.37 3.16 -44.43
CA ASP A 225 5.25 3.98 -44.87
C ASP A 225 5.09 4.01 -46.42
N GLU A 226 4.07 4.71 -46.90
CA GLU A 226 3.79 4.84 -48.33
C GLU A 226 4.90 5.56 -49.11
N ASN A 227 5.85 6.22 -48.43
CA ASN A 227 6.99 6.92 -49.00
C ASN A 227 8.31 6.16 -48.81
N ASP A 228 8.25 4.85 -48.57
CA ASP A 228 9.41 3.97 -48.27
C ASP A 228 10.26 4.42 -47.07
N LYS A 229 9.69 5.21 -46.14
CA LYS A 229 10.35 5.60 -44.91
C LYS A 229 10.07 4.58 -43.80
N MET A 230 11.11 4.24 -43.04
CA MET A 230 10.97 3.36 -41.86
C MET A 230 10.19 4.10 -40.76
N VAL A 231 9.10 3.50 -40.31
CA VAL A 231 8.24 3.97 -39.24
C VAL A 231 8.32 3.01 -38.07
N PHE A 232 8.56 3.53 -36.89
CA PHE A 232 8.55 2.77 -35.64
C PHE A 232 7.16 2.79 -35.03
N MET A 233 6.68 1.60 -34.61
CA MET A 233 5.41 1.43 -33.90
C MET A 233 5.63 0.65 -32.60
N GLY A 234 4.81 0.90 -31.61
CA GLY A 234 4.90 0.22 -30.32
C GLY A 234 4.94 1.18 -29.15
N TYR A 235 5.37 0.68 -28.01
CA TYR A 235 5.57 1.48 -26.82
C TYR A 235 6.71 0.95 -25.98
N ALA A 236 7.26 1.82 -25.12
CA ALA A 236 8.22 1.50 -24.08
C ALA A 236 7.87 2.28 -22.82
N ASP A 237 7.67 1.60 -21.71
CA ASP A 237 7.45 2.16 -20.36
C ASP A 237 8.57 1.68 -19.44
N LEU A 238 9.49 2.55 -19.09
CA LEU A 238 10.64 2.28 -18.25
C LEU A 238 10.54 3.05 -16.95
N VAL A 239 10.60 2.36 -15.82
CA VAL A 239 10.64 2.96 -14.48
C VAL A 239 11.89 2.48 -13.77
N LEU A 240 12.78 3.39 -13.43
CA LEU A 240 14.03 3.14 -12.69
C LEU A 240 13.93 3.80 -11.32
N ASN A 241 14.17 3.01 -10.27
CA ASN A 241 14.12 3.46 -8.88
C ASN A 241 15.48 3.26 -8.21
N ASN A 242 15.97 4.31 -7.56
CA ASN A 242 17.20 4.27 -6.75
C ASN A 242 18.41 3.72 -7.51
N LEU A 243 18.59 4.11 -8.77
CA LEU A 243 19.74 3.73 -9.59
C LEU A 243 21.03 4.37 -9.06
N LEU A 244 20.96 5.65 -8.67
CA LEU A 244 22.07 6.46 -8.16
C LEU A 244 22.22 6.39 -6.61
N ASN A 245 21.42 5.53 -5.94
CA ASN A 245 21.42 5.35 -4.48
C ASN A 245 21.05 6.62 -3.67
N SER A 246 20.27 7.52 -4.26
CA SER A 246 19.68 8.70 -3.60
C SER A 246 18.17 8.58 -3.36
N GLY A 247 17.56 7.46 -3.83
CA GLY A 247 16.13 7.19 -3.75
C GLY A 247 15.34 7.85 -4.86
N GLU A 248 16.04 8.30 -5.90
CA GLU A 248 15.48 8.95 -7.08
C GLU A 248 14.64 8.00 -7.93
N GLN A 249 13.76 8.58 -8.74
CA GLN A 249 12.97 7.87 -9.72
C GLN A 249 13.12 8.53 -11.10
N PHE A 250 13.35 7.69 -12.12
CA PHE A 250 13.25 8.07 -13.51
C PHE A 250 12.13 7.28 -14.16
N LYS A 251 11.28 7.95 -14.95
CA LYS A 251 10.26 7.33 -15.79
C LYS A 251 10.45 7.82 -17.21
N LEU A 252 10.38 6.89 -18.14
CA LEU A 252 10.36 7.20 -19.56
C LEU A 252 9.24 6.38 -20.19
N TYR A 253 8.29 7.07 -20.80
CA TYR A 253 7.25 6.47 -21.60
C TYR A 253 7.36 6.99 -23.02
N TRP A 254 7.41 6.07 -23.98
CA TRP A 254 7.34 6.37 -25.41
C TRP A 254 6.31 5.48 -26.06
N LYS A 255 5.53 6.04 -26.97
CA LYS A 255 4.57 5.31 -27.77
C LYS A 255 4.47 5.91 -29.17
N SER A 256 4.32 5.06 -30.19
CA SER A 256 4.01 5.41 -31.55
C SER A 256 3.03 4.38 -32.13
N ASP A 257 1.98 4.85 -32.79
CA ASP A 257 1.01 3.98 -33.46
C ASP A 257 1.42 3.60 -34.88
N GLY A 258 2.53 4.15 -35.36
CA GLY A 258 2.99 3.99 -36.74
C GLY A 258 2.23 4.82 -37.77
N GLN A 259 1.23 5.61 -37.37
CA GLN A 259 0.40 6.48 -38.17
C GLN A 259 0.54 7.95 -37.78
N GLU A 260 1.73 8.34 -37.32
CA GLU A 260 2.10 9.69 -36.91
C GLU A 260 1.65 10.13 -35.51
N GLN A 261 0.78 9.41 -34.78
CA GLN A 261 0.55 9.72 -33.37
C GLN A 261 1.74 9.26 -32.54
N GLN A 262 2.35 10.17 -31.80
CA GLN A 262 3.51 9.87 -30.95
C GLN A 262 3.36 10.54 -29.59
N THR A 263 3.76 9.82 -28.56
CA THR A 263 3.86 10.32 -27.18
C THR A 263 5.24 10.03 -26.64
N PHE A 264 5.87 11.02 -26.05
CA PHE A 264 7.10 10.90 -25.27
C PHE A 264 6.87 11.58 -23.91
N ASP A 265 7.09 10.88 -22.82
CA ASP A 265 7.01 11.43 -21.46
C ASP A 265 8.25 11.00 -20.68
N PHE A 266 9.00 11.97 -20.19
CA PHE A 266 10.15 11.74 -19.33
C PHE A 266 9.97 12.48 -18.01
N MET A 267 10.08 11.76 -16.90
CA MET A 267 9.98 12.31 -15.56
C MET A 267 11.19 11.90 -14.73
N THR A 268 11.73 12.84 -13.98
CA THR A 268 12.74 12.60 -12.96
C THR A 268 12.27 13.18 -11.62
N GLU A 269 12.48 12.45 -10.56
CA GLU A 269 12.19 12.90 -9.19
C GLU A 269 13.38 12.62 -8.29
N LEU A 270 13.84 13.66 -7.61
CA LEU A 270 14.94 13.63 -6.62
C LEU A 270 14.34 13.87 -5.23
N PRO A 271 14.08 12.82 -4.43
CA PRO A 271 13.51 12.95 -3.10
C PRO A 271 14.57 13.41 -2.09
N TYR A 272 14.11 14.02 -1.01
CA TYR A 272 14.92 14.38 0.15
C TYR A 272 16.19 15.17 -0.17
N LEU A 273 16.05 16.19 -1.01
CA LEU A 273 17.16 17.10 -1.37
C LEU A 273 17.89 17.57 -0.13
N PHE A 274 19.23 17.49 -0.16
CA PHE A 274 20.10 17.84 0.97
C PHE A 274 19.68 17.17 2.30
N GLU A 275 19.12 15.96 2.19
CA GLU A 275 18.59 15.19 3.33
C GLU A 275 17.43 15.90 4.09
N THR A 276 16.74 16.83 3.44
CA THR A 276 15.54 17.53 3.94
C THR A 276 14.27 16.83 3.46
N PRO A 277 13.06 17.19 3.93
CA PRO A 277 11.81 16.65 3.37
C PRO A 277 11.44 17.22 2.00
N PHE A 278 12.26 18.06 1.40
CA PHE A 278 12.01 18.61 0.06
C PHE A 278 12.44 17.65 -1.05
N ALA A 279 11.73 17.72 -2.17
CA ALA A 279 12.02 16.99 -3.40
C ALA A 279 12.00 17.94 -4.60
N LEU A 280 12.66 17.55 -5.69
CA LEU A 280 12.57 18.22 -6.97
C LEU A 280 12.07 17.23 -8.01
N ARG A 281 11.04 17.62 -8.78
CA ARG A 281 10.52 16.85 -9.89
C ARG A 281 10.59 17.67 -11.17
N GLY A 282 11.09 17.06 -12.24
CA GLY A 282 11.05 17.57 -13.59
C GLY A 282 10.30 16.60 -14.50
N ASN A 283 9.48 17.11 -15.40
CA ASN A 283 8.79 16.31 -16.40
C ASN A 283 8.81 17.04 -17.76
N LEU A 284 9.07 16.29 -18.82
CA LEU A 284 8.96 16.71 -20.21
C LEU A 284 7.98 15.75 -20.91
N ASN A 285 6.90 16.29 -21.46
CA ASN A 285 5.93 15.53 -22.23
C ASN A 285 5.83 16.13 -23.64
N ILE A 286 5.99 15.29 -24.66
CA ILE A 286 5.80 15.65 -26.07
C ILE A 286 4.69 14.76 -26.60
N PHE A 287 3.65 15.38 -27.13
CA PHE A 287 2.54 14.70 -27.78
C PHE A 287 2.36 15.25 -29.19
N LYS A 288 2.45 14.38 -30.19
CA LYS A 288 2.17 14.68 -31.58
C LYS A 288 0.91 13.96 -32.02
N GLN A 289 -0.06 14.69 -32.55
CA GLN A 289 -1.29 14.13 -33.09
C GLN A 289 -1.19 14.17 -34.61
N ASP A 290 -0.84 13.03 -35.22
CA ASP A 290 -0.63 12.89 -36.65
C ASP A 290 0.13 14.09 -37.28
N SER A 291 -0.31 14.58 -38.40
CA SER A 291 0.23 15.78 -39.04
C SER A 291 -0.46 17.09 -38.60
N THR A 292 -1.37 17.07 -37.61
CA THR A 292 -2.16 18.25 -37.26
C THR A 292 -1.43 19.16 -36.27
N PHE A 293 -1.00 18.68 -35.14
CA PHE A 293 -0.31 19.51 -34.14
C PHE A 293 0.68 18.72 -33.26
N GLN A 294 1.57 19.47 -32.61
CA GLN A 294 2.47 18.94 -31.60
C GLN A 294 2.46 19.80 -30.34
N ASN A 295 2.29 19.17 -29.19
CA ASN A 295 2.38 19.79 -27.86
C ASN A 295 3.70 19.43 -27.21
N THR A 296 4.41 20.40 -26.65
CA THR A 296 5.58 20.20 -25.78
C THR A 296 5.29 20.81 -24.42
N ARG A 297 5.16 19.97 -23.38
CA ARG A 297 4.88 20.41 -22.01
C ARG A 297 6.08 20.15 -21.11
N THR A 298 6.50 21.17 -20.38
CA THR A 298 7.55 21.10 -19.36
C THR A 298 6.97 21.45 -18.01
N ASN A 299 7.25 20.63 -17.01
CA ASN A 299 6.85 20.87 -15.63
C ASN A 299 8.09 20.84 -14.72
N ILE A 300 8.17 21.78 -13.78
CA ILE A 300 9.17 21.80 -12.71
C ILE A 300 8.40 21.98 -11.39
N GLU A 301 8.59 21.07 -10.45
CA GLU A 301 7.83 21.02 -9.21
C GLU A 301 8.76 20.87 -8.00
N LEU A 302 8.57 21.71 -6.99
CA LEU A 302 9.18 21.56 -5.66
C LEU A 302 8.23 20.79 -4.77
N GLY A 303 8.66 19.61 -4.31
CA GLY A 303 7.90 18.72 -3.45
C GLY A 303 8.23 18.90 -1.98
N TYR A 304 7.25 18.59 -1.13
CA TYR A 304 7.40 18.41 0.31
C TYR A 304 6.80 17.06 0.71
N TYR A 305 7.60 16.20 1.34
CA TYR A 305 7.21 14.89 1.80
C TYR A 305 6.80 14.94 3.28
N PHE A 306 5.50 14.92 3.55
CA PHE A 306 4.98 14.74 4.92
C PHE A 306 5.42 13.39 5.49
N ASN A 307 5.41 12.40 4.61
CA ASN A 307 6.01 11.08 4.76
C ASN A 307 6.29 10.51 3.37
N TYR A 308 6.82 9.30 3.27
CA TYR A 308 7.20 8.73 1.97
C TYR A 308 6.01 8.59 1.00
N ASN A 309 4.84 8.32 1.50
CA ASN A 309 3.64 8.05 0.68
C ASN A 309 2.62 9.19 0.62
N THR A 310 2.86 10.32 1.32
CA THR A 310 2.01 11.52 1.29
C THR A 310 2.86 12.73 0.94
N ARG A 311 2.59 13.34 -0.19
CA ARG A 311 3.45 14.38 -0.78
C ARG A 311 2.61 15.53 -1.31
N ALA A 312 3.15 16.74 -1.24
CA ALA A 312 2.59 17.92 -1.90
C ALA A 312 3.65 18.55 -2.80
N TYR A 313 3.23 19.13 -3.91
CA TYR A 313 4.12 19.81 -4.85
C TYR A 313 3.56 21.15 -5.22
N LEU A 314 4.44 22.16 -5.26
CA LEU A 314 4.20 23.45 -5.90
C LEU A 314 5.03 23.49 -7.17
N GLY A 315 4.43 23.86 -8.29
CA GLY A 315 5.10 23.77 -9.57
C GLY A 315 4.77 24.88 -10.55
N TYR A 316 5.54 24.87 -11.59
CA TYR A 316 5.34 25.66 -12.81
C TYR A 316 5.26 24.71 -13.99
N SER A 317 4.24 24.89 -14.84
CA SER A 317 4.00 24.14 -16.07
C SER A 317 3.94 25.10 -17.23
N SER A 318 4.69 24.82 -18.29
CA SER A 318 4.59 25.52 -19.57
C SER A 318 4.27 24.50 -20.65
N MET A 319 3.38 24.84 -21.57
CA MET A 319 3.09 24.03 -22.75
C MET A 319 3.08 24.93 -23.99
N GLU A 320 3.82 24.50 -24.99
CA GLU A 320 3.80 25.08 -26.34
C GLU A 320 3.09 24.12 -27.29
N SER A 321 2.17 24.63 -28.07
CA SER A 321 1.45 23.88 -29.11
C SER A 321 1.72 24.52 -30.47
N ASN A 322 2.16 23.69 -31.43
CA ASN A 322 2.42 24.10 -32.80
C ASN A 322 1.41 23.44 -33.74
N ASP A 323 0.68 24.22 -34.50
CA ASP A 323 -0.16 23.78 -35.62
C ASP A 323 0.72 23.41 -36.81
N ILE A 324 0.95 22.11 -37.03
CA ILE A 324 1.86 21.62 -38.09
C ILE A 324 1.31 21.91 -39.50
N GLN A 325 -0.01 21.94 -39.65
CA GLN A 325 -0.67 22.18 -40.91
C GLN A 325 -0.79 23.68 -41.27
N ASN A 326 -0.46 24.56 -40.31
CA ASN A 326 -0.65 26.02 -40.44
C ASN A 326 -2.11 26.39 -40.78
N THR A 327 -3.06 25.66 -40.18
CA THR A 327 -4.50 25.89 -40.36
C THR A 327 -4.90 27.25 -39.84
N ASN A 328 -4.29 27.71 -38.75
CA ASN A 328 -4.50 29.01 -38.10
C ASN A 328 -5.99 29.37 -37.93
N SER A 329 -6.78 28.42 -37.44
CA SER A 329 -8.20 28.58 -37.14
C SER A 329 -8.42 28.89 -35.66
N LEU A 330 -9.62 29.35 -35.28
CA LEU A 330 -9.99 29.58 -33.90
C LEU A 330 -9.90 28.30 -33.06
N SER A 331 -10.16 27.13 -33.64
CA SER A 331 -10.14 25.85 -32.96
C SER A 331 -8.80 25.10 -33.02
N LEU A 332 -7.88 25.49 -33.92
CA LEU A 332 -6.55 24.91 -34.07
C LEU A 332 -5.55 25.95 -34.53
N ASN A 333 -4.69 26.38 -33.63
CA ASN A 333 -3.64 27.38 -33.89
C ASN A 333 -2.51 27.22 -32.89
N ASP A 334 -1.41 27.93 -33.11
CA ASP A 334 -0.29 27.97 -32.16
C ASP A 334 -0.70 28.68 -30.87
N PHE A 335 -0.27 28.14 -29.75
CA PHE A 335 -0.43 28.79 -28.45
C PHE A 335 0.66 28.39 -27.46
N GLU A 336 0.84 29.24 -26.46
CA GLU A 336 1.61 28.96 -25.26
C GLU A 336 0.70 29.09 -24.04
N ASN A 337 0.73 28.12 -23.12
CA ASN A 337 0.12 28.27 -21.80
C ASN A 337 1.14 28.12 -20.68
N LYS A 338 0.90 28.84 -19.59
CA LYS A 338 1.75 28.86 -18.40
C LYS A 338 0.86 28.76 -17.16
N PHE A 339 1.13 27.76 -16.30
CA PHE A 339 0.37 27.53 -15.08
C PHE A 339 1.27 27.47 -13.85
N TYR A 340 0.81 28.05 -12.77
CA TYR A 340 1.27 27.71 -11.43
C TYR A 340 0.41 26.57 -10.92
N THR A 341 1.04 25.50 -10.43
CA THR A 341 0.35 24.24 -10.07
C THR A 341 0.54 23.88 -8.61
N LEU A 342 -0.50 23.25 -8.05
CA LEU A 342 -0.48 22.58 -6.74
C LEU A 342 -0.89 21.14 -6.95
N SER A 343 -0.11 20.19 -6.40
CA SER A 343 -0.44 18.77 -6.46
C SER A 343 -0.39 18.15 -5.07
N LEU A 344 -1.29 17.20 -4.81
CA LEU A 344 -1.30 16.35 -3.62
C LEU A 344 -1.31 14.89 -4.07
N GLU A 345 -0.40 14.09 -3.53
CA GLU A 345 -0.25 12.69 -3.86
C GLU A 345 -0.29 11.82 -2.60
N TYR A 346 -1.02 10.74 -2.70
CA TYR A 346 -1.03 9.67 -1.71
C TYR A 346 -0.95 8.33 -2.41
N PHE A 347 -0.09 7.42 -1.92
CA PHE A 347 -0.05 6.03 -2.39
C PHE A 347 0.21 5.08 -1.24
N TYR A 348 -0.34 3.87 -1.34
CA TYR A 348 -0.09 2.80 -0.39
C TYR A 348 0.28 1.52 -1.15
N PRO A 349 1.57 1.11 -1.12
CA PRO A 349 2.02 -0.11 -1.78
C PRO A 349 1.52 -1.35 -1.03
N ASN A 350 1.31 -2.43 -1.77
CA ASN A 350 1.02 -3.76 -1.25
C ASN A 350 2.11 -4.73 -1.74
N ARG A 351 3.22 -4.79 -1.04
CA ARG A 351 4.42 -5.51 -1.49
C ARG A 351 4.33 -7.04 -1.33
N THR A 352 3.35 -7.51 -0.59
CA THR A 352 3.09 -8.94 -0.42
C THR A 352 2.24 -9.53 -1.55
N ASP A 353 1.62 -8.67 -2.36
CA ASP A 353 0.78 -9.06 -3.49
C ASP A 353 1.49 -8.72 -4.81
N PHE A 354 2.01 -9.74 -5.47
CA PHE A 354 2.72 -9.58 -6.76
C PHE A 354 1.77 -9.26 -7.93
N LEU A 355 0.49 -9.64 -7.82
CA LEU A 355 -0.51 -9.33 -8.84
C LEU A 355 -0.97 -7.88 -8.74
N PHE A 356 -1.08 -7.35 -7.51
CA PHE A 356 -1.58 -5.99 -7.24
C PHE A 356 -0.66 -5.26 -6.26
N PRO A 357 0.53 -4.83 -6.72
CA PRO A 357 1.59 -4.27 -5.86
C PRO A 357 1.25 -2.89 -5.27
N GLU A 358 0.14 -2.28 -5.68
CA GLU A 358 -0.39 -1.05 -5.11
C GLU A 358 -1.82 -1.27 -4.62
N LYS A 359 -2.10 -0.90 -3.37
CA LYS A 359 -3.45 -0.98 -2.81
C LYS A 359 -4.26 0.27 -3.09
N ILE A 360 -3.66 1.46 -2.88
CA ILE A 360 -4.30 2.76 -3.03
C ILE A 360 -3.34 3.70 -3.73
N ARG A 361 -3.87 4.50 -4.65
CA ARG A 361 -3.22 5.70 -5.19
C ARG A 361 -4.26 6.80 -5.33
N ALA A 362 -3.90 8.02 -4.99
CA ALA A 362 -4.69 9.21 -5.22
C ALA A 362 -3.76 10.36 -5.59
N ASN A 363 -4.09 11.07 -6.64
CA ASN A 363 -3.40 12.25 -7.12
C ASN A 363 -4.42 13.31 -7.50
N ILE A 364 -4.25 14.52 -6.99
CA ILE A 364 -5.03 15.69 -7.35
C ILE A 364 -4.05 16.78 -7.74
N LYS A 365 -4.21 17.33 -8.93
CA LYS A 365 -3.41 18.47 -9.43
C LYS A 365 -4.35 19.56 -9.88
N SER A 366 -4.08 20.78 -9.46
CA SER A 366 -4.78 21.98 -9.93
C SER A 366 -3.77 23.01 -10.42
N GLY A 367 -4.18 23.86 -11.31
CA GLY A 367 -3.33 24.95 -11.80
C GLY A 367 -4.13 26.15 -12.25
N THR A 368 -3.55 27.33 -12.09
CA THR A 368 -4.09 28.58 -12.61
C THR A 368 -3.02 29.29 -13.45
N GLY A 369 -3.43 29.86 -14.54
CA GLY A 369 -2.50 30.48 -15.49
C GLY A 369 -3.18 31.17 -16.66
N ASN A 370 -2.41 31.38 -17.70
CA ASN A 370 -2.89 32.02 -18.92
C ASN A 370 -2.48 31.20 -20.13
N ARG A 371 -3.34 31.18 -21.12
CA ARG A 371 -3.04 30.78 -22.51
C ARG A 371 -2.94 32.00 -23.38
N VAL A 372 -1.89 32.09 -24.18
CA VAL A 372 -1.68 33.11 -25.21
C VAL A 372 -1.66 32.43 -26.57
N SER A 373 -2.55 32.81 -27.46
CA SER A 373 -2.62 32.30 -28.82
C SER A 373 -2.56 33.44 -29.82
N ASN A 374 -2.59 33.13 -31.13
CA ASN A 374 -2.65 34.14 -32.19
C ASN A 374 -3.96 34.95 -32.15
N PHE A 375 -5.02 34.44 -31.53
CA PHE A 375 -6.37 35.04 -31.56
C PHE A 375 -6.81 35.64 -30.24
N ASP A 376 -6.30 35.10 -29.10
CA ASP A 376 -6.78 35.48 -27.77
C ASP A 376 -5.72 35.30 -26.68
N ASN A 377 -6.02 35.87 -25.51
CA ASN A 377 -5.25 35.67 -24.30
C ASN A 377 -6.25 35.41 -23.16
N ASN A 378 -6.37 34.17 -22.76
CA ASN A 378 -7.36 33.71 -21.79
C ASN A 378 -6.73 33.28 -20.47
N ARG A 379 -7.36 33.71 -19.37
CA ARG A 379 -7.08 33.16 -18.08
C ARG A 379 -7.69 31.78 -17.99
N GLN A 380 -6.93 30.84 -17.45
CA GLN A 380 -7.33 29.45 -17.37
C GLN A 380 -7.14 28.90 -15.96
N PHE A 381 -8.00 27.94 -15.61
CA PHE A 381 -7.88 27.13 -14.41
C PHE A 381 -8.16 25.67 -14.76
N PHE A 382 -7.35 24.74 -14.22
CA PHE A 382 -7.62 23.33 -14.40
C PHE A 382 -7.55 22.54 -13.09
N VAL A 383 -8.29 21.43 -13.04
CA VAL A 383 -8.18 20.38 -12.03
C VAL A 383 -8.07 19.05 -12.74
N SER A 384 -7.11 18.22 -12.30
CA SER A 384 -6.94 16.83 -12.72
C SER A 384 -6.92 15.94 -11.51
N THR A 385 -7.65 14.84 -11.55
CA THR A 385 -7.74 13.88 -10.44
C THR A 385 -7.62 12.47 -10.99
N GLU A 386 -6.78 11.66 -10.34
CA GLU A 386 -6.73 10.23 -10.56
C GLU A 386 -6.65 9.53 -9.20
N ALA A 387 -7.55 8.59 -8.95
CA ALA A 387 -7.53 7.81 -7.72
C ALA A 387 -7.97 6.38 -7.99
N PHE A 388 -7.35 5.41 -7.32
CA PHE A 388 -7.86 4.04 -7.29
C PHE A 388 -7.69 3.39 -5.93
N ASN A 389 -8.51 2.36 -5.68
CA ASN A 389 -8.37 1.48 -4.53
C ASN A 389 -8.71 0.03 -4.93
N ASN A 390 -7.93 -0.91 -4.40
CA ASN A 390 -8.18 -2.34 -4.43
C ASN A 390 -8.84 -2.76 -3.11
N PHE A 391 -10.14 -3.07 -3.14
CA PHE A 391 -10.91 -3.55 -1.99
C PHE A 391 -10.86 -5.07 -1.94
N TYR A 392 -10.11 -5.62 -1.00
CA TYR A 392 -9.99 -7.07 -0.79
C TYR A 392 -11.19 -7.56 0.03
N LEU A 393 -12.14 -8.25 -0.62
CA LEU A 393 -13.26 -8.90 0.06
C LEU A 393 -12.78 -10.16 0.79
N ASN A 394 -11.83 -10.85 0.19
CA ASN A 394 -11.08 -11.97 0.73
C ASN A 394 -9.81 -12.21 -0.12
N GLN A 395 -9.07 -13.30 0.13
CA GLN A 395 -7.83 -13.60 -0.58
C GLN A 395 -7.99 -13.83 -2.10
N LYS A 396 -9.20 -14.15 -2.57
CA LYS A 396 -9.47 -14.44 -3.98
C LYS A 396 -10.31 -13.39 -4.69
N ASN A 397 -11.07 -12.59 -3.95
CA ASN A 397 -12.07 -11.68 -4.50
C ASN A 397 -11.70 -10.24 -4.19
N ILE A 398 -11.48 -9.45 -5.23
CA ILE A 398 -11.02 -8.06 -5.13
C ILE A 398 -11.89 -7.20 -6.04
N ILE A 399 -12.33 -6.05 -5.53
CA ILE A 399 -12.97 -5.01 -6.33
C ILE A 399 -11.95 -3.90 -6.54
N HIS A 400 -11.61 -3.61 -7.78
CA HIS A 400 -10.80 -2.47 -8.16
C HIS A 400 -11.71 -1.36 -8.67
N LEU A 401 -11.59 -0.19 -8.05
CA LEU A 401 -12.27 1.02 -8.50
C LEU A 401 -11.23 2.09 -8.79
N LYS A 402 -11.29 2.64 -10.00
CA LYS A 402 -10.47 3.78 -10.43
C LYS A 402 -11.40 4.91 -10.84
N PHE A 403 -11.08 6.11 -10.41
CA PHE A 403 -11.70 7.36 -10.82
C PHE A 403 -10.68 8.21 -11.55
N GLN A 404 -11.09 8.82 -12.67
CA GLN A 404 -10.34 9.87 -13.35
C GLN A 404 -11.26 11.05 -13.62
N GLY A 405 -10.75 12.25 -13.37
CA GLY A 405 -11.47 13.49 -13.61
C GLY A 405 -10.52 14.56 -14.16
N TYR A 406 -11.01 15.35 -15.08
CA TYR A 406 -10.34 16.52 -15.63
C TYR A 406 -11.34 17.64 -15.87
N TYR A 407 -10.96 18.85 -15.54
CA TYR A 407 -11.72 20.05 -15.83
C TYR A 407 -10.76 21.18 -16.22
N LEU A 408 -11.02 21.82 -17.35
CA LEU A 408 -10.37 23.03 -17.79
C LEU A 408 -11.42 24.12 -17.96
N GLU A 409 -11.26 25.22 -17.26
CA GLU A 409 -12.05 26.44 -17.41
C GLU A 409 -11.27 27.45 -18.24
N SER A 410 -11.91 27.98 -19.28
CA SER A 410 -11.38 28.97 -20.22
C SER A 410 -12.54 29.68 -20.90
N ASP A 411 -12.35 30.93 -21.37
CA ASP A 411 -13.35 31.65 -22.14
C ASP A 411 -13.52 31.10 -23.58
N SER A 412 -12.47 30.46 -24.10
CA SER A 412 -12.46 29.77 -25.40
C SER A 412 -11.58 28.51 -25.31
N TYR A 413 -11.78 27.56 -26.22
CA TYR A 413 -11.05 26.29 -26.21
C TYR A 413 -10.40 26.01 -27.58
N ILE A 414 -9.15 25.52 -27.55
CA ILE A 414 -8.38 25.05 -28.70
C ILE A 414 -8.29 23.52 -28.63
N ILE A 415 -8.48 22.80 -29.73
CA ILE A 415 -8.50 21.35 -29.80
C ILE A 415 -7.23 20.73 -29.22
N SER A 416 -6.07 21.32 -29.48
CA SER A 416 -4.77 20.82 -29.05
C SER A 416 -4.49 21.02 -27.55
N GLU A 417 -5.27 21.87 -26.82
CA GLU A 417 -5.11 22.04 -25.38
C GLU A 417 -5.97 21.06 -24.54
N LEU A 418 -6.98 20.44 -25.17
CA LEU A 418 -7.93 19.57 -24.49
C LEU A 418 -7.27 18.31 -23.91
N TYR A 419 -7.82 17.83 -22.81
CA TYR A 419 -7.39 16.59 -22.19
C TYR A 419 -7.71 15.39 -23.09
N ARG A 420 -6.70 14.56 -23.36
CA ARG A 420 -6.85 13.35 -24.16
C ARG A 420 -7.03 12.14 -23.27
N PHE A 421 -7.97 11.26 -23.66
CA PHE A 421 -8.30 10.06 -22.91
C PHE A 421 -8.84 8.95 -23.82
N GLY A 422 -9.18 7.80 -23.23
CA GLY A 422 -9.47 6.53 -23.91
C GLY A 422 -8.30 5.56 -23.79
N GLY A 423 -8.53 4.27 -24.01
CA GLY A 423 -7.51 3.22 -23.97
C GLY A 423 -7.41 2.49 -22.64
N ILE A 424 -6.41 1.62 -22.51
CA ILE A 424 -6.27 0.69 -21.38
C ILE A 424 -6.16 1.36 -20.01
N ASN A 425 -5.59 2.56 -19.97
CA ASN A 425 -5.37 3.33 -18.74
C ASN A 425 -6.51 4.31 -18.40
N SER A 426 -7.55 4.37 -19.24
CA SER A 426 -8.72 5.23 -19.08
C SER A 426 -10.00 4.44 -19.36
N ILE A 427 -10.98 4.97 -20.10
CA ILE A 427 -12.18 4.22 -20.49
C ILE A 427 -11.78 3.19 -21.57
N ARG A 428 -11.94 1.91 -21.25
CA ARG A 428 -11.54 0.80 -22.13
C ARG A 428 -12.58 0.54 -23.23
N GLY A 429 -12.13 -0.03 -24.34
CA GLY A 429 -12.96 -0.19 -25.55
C GLY A 429 -12.95 1.00 -26.49
N PHE A 430 -12.16 2.04 -26.18
CA PHE A 430 -11.82 3.15 -27.04
C PHE A 430 -10.32 3.14 -27.34
N THR A 431 -9.93 3.63 -28.53
CA THR A 431 -8.52 3.75 -28.88
C THR A 431 -7.83 4.75 -27.95
N GLU A 432 -6.57 4.54 -27.66
CA GLU A 432 -5.83 5.39 -26.73
C GLU A 432 -5.70 6.81 -27.27
N ASN A 433 -5.99 7.80 -26.40
CA ASN A 433 -6.00 9.25 -26.70
C ASN A 433 -6.94 9.66 -27.85
N SER A 434 -7.92 8.81 -28.22
CA SER A 434 -8.85 9.11 -29.32
C SER A 434 -9.95 10.11 -28.95
N LEU A 435 -10.21 10.27 -27.66
CA LEU A 435 -11.22 11.19 -27.12
C LEU A 435 -10.54 12.41 -26.50
N GLN A 436 -11.22 13.54 -26.54
CA GLN A 436 -10.74 14.81 -25.99
C GLN A 436 -11.82 15.53 -25.20
N ALA A 437 -11.45 16.32 -24.20
CA ALA A 437 -12.40 17.01 -23.35
C ALA A 437 -11.82 18.22 -22.63
N ASN A 438 -12.63 19.26 -22.44
CA ASN A 438 -12.42 20.27 -21.42
C ASN A 438 -12.99 19.83 -20.06
N LEU A 439 -13.98 18.91 -20.05
CA LEU A 439 -14.49 18.26 -18.85
C LEU A 439 -14.60 16.76 -19.09
N PHE A 440 -13.97 15.97 -18.24
CA PHE A 440 -14.05 14.51 -18.24
C PHE A 440 -14.23 13.98 -16.82
N SER A 441 -15.10 13.00 -16.65
CA SER A 441 -15.27 12.25 -15.42
C SER A 441 -15.53 10.79 -15.77
N GLY A 442 -14.70 9.88 -15.26
CA GLY A 442 -14.79 8.44 -15.52
C GLY A 442 -14.60 7.60 -14.27
N ILE A 443 -15.40 6.54 -14.17
CA ILE A 443 -15.27 5.49 -13.15
C ILE A 443 -15.01 4.19 -13.89
N MET A 444 -13.88 3.54 -13.57
CA MET A 444 -13.49 2.25 -14.10
C MET A 444 -13.56 1.23 -12.97
N ALA A 445 -14.39 0.19 -13.15
CA ALA A 445 -14.61 -0.85 -12.16
C ALA A 445 -14.19 -2.22 -12.71
N GLU A 446 -13.52 -3.01 -11.85
CA GLU A 446 -13.17 -4.39 -12.14
C GLU A 446 -13.53 -5.26 -10.95
N TYR A 447 -14.19 -6.36 -11.21
CA TYR A 447 -14.22 -7.49 -10.28
C TYR A 447 -13.11 -8.46 -10.68
N ARG A 448 -12.13 -8.63 -9.79
CA ARG A 448 -10.96 -9.48 -9.98
C ARG A 448 -11.11 -10.75 -9.18
N TYR A 449 -10.96 -11.89 -9.83
CA TYR A 449 -10.98 -13.20 -9.21
C TYR A 449 -9.63 -13.90 -9.36
N VAL A 450 -8.96 -14.15 -8.24
CA VAL A 450 -7.64 -14.79 -8.19
C VAL A 450 -7.83 -16.31 -8.26
N LEU A 451 -7.49 -16.89 -9.39
CA LEU A 451 -7.55 -18.33 -9.66
C LEU A 451 -6.38 -19.06 -8.99
N ALA A 452 -5.18 -18.47 -9.05
CA ALA A 452 -3.95 -18.98 -8.45
C ALA A 452 -3.09 -17.79 -7.99
N GLN A 453 -2.02 -18.04 -7.24
CA GLN A 453 -1.10 -16.99 -6.78
C GLN A 453 -0.50 -16.15 -7.92
N THR A 454 -0.51 -16.69 -9.13
CA THR A 454 0.07 -16.06 -10.32
C THR A 454 -0.95 -15.75 -11.42
N LEU A 455 -2.25 -16.06 -11.21
CA LEU A 455 -3.27 -15.94 -12.26
C LEU A 455 -4.56 -15.35 -11.70
N TYR A 456 -5.06 -14.31 -12.36
CA TYR A 456 -6.39 -13.76 -12.10
C TYR A 456 -7.15 -13.49 -13.40
N VAL A 457 -8.48 -13.46 -13.29
CA VAL A 457 -9.38 -12.97 -14.33
C VAL A 457 -10.16 -11.79 -13.78
N HIS A 458 -10.63 -10.91 -14.65
CA HIS A 458 -11.42 -9.77 -14.21
C HIS A 458 -12.48 -9.36 -15.23
N SER A 459 -13.58 -8.80 -14.74
CA SER A 459 -14.54 -8.07 -15.55
C SER A 459 -14.10 -6.63 -15.75
N ILE A 460 -14.62 -5.98 -16.77
CA ILE A 460 -14.44 -4.56 -17.03
C ILE A 460 -15.81 -3.92 -17.14
N THR A 461 -16.03 -2.85 -16.38
CA THR A 461 -17.24 -2.04 -16.42
C THR A 461 -16.85 -0.58 -16.18
N ASP A 462 -16.76 0.17 -17.26
CA ASP A 462 -16.30 1.56 -17.26
C ASP A 462 -17.44 2.48 -17.65
N PHE A 463 -17.62 3.56 -16.89
CA PHE A 463 -18.58 4.62 -17.18
C PHE A 463 -17.84 5.95 -17.26
N GLY A 464 -18.16 6.75 -18.25
CA GLY A 464 -17.61 8.07 -18.43
C GLY A 464 -18.63 9.09 -18.92
N TYR A 465 -18.35 10.36 -18.64
CA TYR A 465 -18.98 11.52 -19.25
C TYR A 465 -17.90 12.51 -19.64
N PHE A 466 -18.04 13.09 -20.82
CA PHE A 466 -17.14 14.14 -21.26
C PHE A 466 -17.86 15.26 -22.01
N GLN A 467 -17.21 16.41 -22.02
CA GLN A 467 -17.64 17.58 -22.77
C GLN A 467 -16.42 18.15 -23.53
N ASP A 468 -16.57 18.31 -24.84
CA ASP A 468 -15.63 18.99 -25.72
C ASP A 468 -16.29 20.27 -26.23
N GLN A 469 -15.97 21.39 -25.59
CA GLN A 469 -16.53 22.68 -25.99
C GLN A 469 -15.87 23.25 -27.27
N ALA A 470 -14.67 22.80 -27.64
CA ALA A 470 -14.04 23.23 -28.91
C ALA A 470 -14.80 22.67 -30.11
N SER A 471 -15.35 21.46 -30.01
CA SER A 471 -16.16 20.82 -31.05
C SER A 471 -17.67 20.92 -30.81
N GLY A 472 -18.11 21.47 -29.68
CA GLY A 472 -19.51 21.54 -29.27
C GLY A 472 -20.15 20.20 -28.97
N PHE A 473 -19.37 19.18 -28.57
CA PHE A 473 -19.80 17.80 -28.42
C PHE A 473 -19.74 17.35 -26.94
N ASN A 474 -20.74 16.58 -26.51
CA ASN A 474 -20.72 15.90 -25.24
C ASN A 474 -21.32 14.51 -25.35
N ASN A 475 -20.87 13.56 -24.53
CA ASN A 475 -21.41 12.21 -24.58
C ASN A 475 -21.15 11.44 -23.28
N ARG A 476 -21.91 10.36 -23.08
CA ARG A 476 -21.66 9.33 -22.08
C ARG A 476 -20.94 8.16 -22.73
N LEU A 477 -20.09 7.53 -21.95
CA LEU A 477 -19.26 6.43 -22.41
C LEU A 477 -19.54 5.20 -21.55
N LEU A 478 -19.62 4.05 -22.20
CA LEU A 478 -19.73 2.74 -21.57
C LEU A 478 -18.62 1.85 -22.15
N GLY A 479 -17.78 1.29 -21.29
CA GLY A 479 -16.79 0.28 -21.63
C GLY A 479 -17.16 -1.04 -20.94
N LEU A 480 -17.32 -2.11 -21.70
CA LEU A 480 -17.60 -3.45 -21.16
C LEU A 480 -16.58 -4.45 -21.69
N GLY A 481 -16.16 -5.36 -20.83
CA GLY A 481 -15.16 -6.35 -21.23
C GLY A 481 -14.73 -7.31 -20.13
N PHE A 482 -13.68 -8.02 -20.41
CA PHE A 482 -13.02 -8.91 -19.48
C PHE A 482 -11.53 -9.00 -19.79
N GLY A 483 -10.77 -9.50 -18.84
CA GLY A 483 -9.35 -9.68 -19.02
C GLY A 483 -8.78 -10.77 -18.12
N LEU A 484 -7.54 -11.09 -18.35
CA LEU A 484 -6.75 -11.99 -17.53
C LEU A 484 -5.35 -11.40 -17.28
N GLY A 485 -4.81 -11.68 -16.10
CA GLY A 485 -3.43 -11.35 -15.75
C GLY A 485 -2.70 -12.58 -15.29
N LEU A 486 -1.51 -12.82 -15.86
CA LEU A 486 -0.63 -13.94 -15.55
C LEU A 486 0.74 -13.42 -15.11
N TYR A 487 1.09 -13.67 -13.85
CA TYR A 487 2.42 -13.36 -13.33
C TYR A 487 3.38 -14.51 -13.64
N THR A 488 4.48 -14.18 -14.28
CA THR A 488 5.56 -15.11 -14.65
C THR A 488 6.87 -14.71 -13.99
N ASN A 489 7.91 -15.53 -14.10
CA ASN A 489 9.25 -15.15 -13.64
C ASN A 489 9.81 -13.89 -14.35
N GLY A 490 9.32 -13.59 -15.54
CA GLY A 490 9.73 -12.41 -16.31
C GLY A 490 8.92 -11.16 -15.99
N GLY A 491 7.73 -11.29 -15.40
CA GLY A 491 6.84 -10.17 -15.13
C GLY A 491 5.35 -10.50 -15.24
N LEU A 492 4.50 -9.48 -15.19
CA LEU A 492 3.05 -9.58 -15.29
C LEU A 492 2.59 -9.40 -16.74
N PHE A 493 1.99 -10.42 -17.31
CA PHE A 493 1.31 -10.39 -18.62
C PHE A 493 -0.17 -10.09 -18.40
N ASN A 494 -0.72 -9.11 -19.13
CA ASN A 494 -2.14 -8.78 -19.13
C ASN A 494 -2.70 -8.86 -20.54
N LEU A 495 -3.87 -9.49 -20.65
CA LEU A 495 -4.70 -9.52 -21.85
C LEU A 495 -6.08 -8.96 -21.50
N VAL A 496 -6.52 -7.95 -22.21
CA VAL A 496 -7.80 -7.26 -22.01
C VAL A 496 -8.58 -7.22 -23.33
N TYR A 497 -9.82 -7.70 -23.29
CA TYR A 497 -10.78 -7.56 -24.37
C TYR A 497 -11.90 -6.63 -23.92
N ALA A 498 -12.09 -5.51 -24.59
CA ALA A 498 -13.10 -4.52 -24.21
C ALA A 498 -13.78 -3.91 -25.44
N ASN A 499 -15.08 -3.62 -25.25
CA ASN A 499 -15.92 -2.93 -26.22
C ASN A 499 -16.40 -1.61 -25.64
N GLY A 500 -16.24 -0.52 -26.39
CA GLY A 500 -16.69 0.83 -26.03
C GLY A 500 -17.92 1.24 -26.83
N SER A 501 -18.87 1.91 -26.18
CA SER A 501 -20.02 2.53 -26.83
C SER A 501 -20.27 3.93 -26.27
N THR A 502 -20.87 4.78 -27.10
CA THR A 502 -21.34 6.12 -26.77
C THR A 502 -22.88 6.15 -26.79
N ASP A 503 -23.50 7.22 -26.24
CA ASP A 503 -24.96 7.37 -26.27
C ASP A 503 -25.47 7.26 -27.71
N GLY A 504 -26.50 6.42 -27.89
CA GLY A 504 -27.13 6.17 -29.20
C GLY A 504 -26.40 5.19 -30.12
N GLN A 505 -25.27 4.62 -29.68
CA GLN A 505 -24.57 3.57 -30.41
C GLN A 505 -24.81 2.20 -29.75
N GLU A 506 -25.20 1.24 -30.58
CA GLU A 506 -25.30 -0.14 -30.14
C GLU A 506 -23.91 -0.75 -29.89
N ILE A 507 -23.80 -1.60 -28.88
CA ILE A 507 -22.59 -2.38 -28.62
C ILE A 507 -22.43 -3.40 -29.76
N LYS A 508 -21.37 -3.23 -30.57
CA LYS A 508 -21.04 -4.16 -31.66
C LYS A 508 -19.74 -4.88 -31.34
N LEU A 509 -19.78 -6.21 -31.31
CA LEU A 509 -18.60 -7.03 -31.03
C LEU A 509 -17.45 -6.78 -32.04
N SER A 510 -17.77 -6.35 -33.28
CA SER A 510 -16.78 -5.96 -34.29
C SER A 510 -15.91 -4.75 -33.89
N ASN A 511 -16.36 -3.95 -32.93
CA ASN A 511 -15.66 -2.74 -32.48
C ASN A 511 -14.82 -2.99 -31.24
N SER A 512 -14.63 -4.25 -30.85
CA SER A 512 -13.86 -4.61 -29.65
C SER A 512 -12.37 -4.41 -29.87
N ILE A 513 -11.70 -3.94 -28.82
CA ILE A 513 -10.27 -3.72 -28.80
C ILE A 513 -9.62 -4.76 -27.90
N VAL A 514 -8.53 -5.36 -28.37
CA VAL A 514 -7.69 -6.25 -27.59
C VAL A 514 -6.43 -5.49 -27.19
N HIS A 515 -6.21 -5.38 -25.88
CA HIS A 515 -4.98 -4.80 -25.34
C HIS A 515 -4.10 -5.91 -24.74
N ILE A 516 -2.83 -5.86 -25.05
CA ILE A 516 -1.82 -6.79 -24.51
C ILE A 516 -0.72 -5.94 -23.87
N SER A 517 -0.33 -6.26 -22.65
CA SER A 517 0.82 -5.65 -22.00
C SER A 517 1.65 -6.70 -21.24
N PHE A 518 2.97 -6.45 -21.14
CA PHE A 518 3.88 -7.30 -20.39
C PHE A 518 4.84 -6.44 -19.57
N LYS A 519 4.63 -6.40 -18.26
CA LYS A 519 5.43 -5.61 -17.33
C LYS A 519 6.50 -6.46 -16.66
N ALA A 520 7.74 -6.33 -17.12
CA ALA A 520 8.91 -6.98 -16.53
C ALA A 520 9.43 -6.18 -15.32
N SER A 521 9.95 -6.89 -14.29
CA SER A 521 10.61 -6.27 -13.12
C SER A 521 12.03 -6.84 -12.95
N PHE A 522 13.05 -5.96 -12.78
CA PHE A 522 14.47 -6.33 -12.72
C PHE A 522 15.29 -5.50 -11.73
#